data_5bf43745e4584ad11f86e3406cb69db6
#
_entry.id   5bf43745e4584ad11f86e3406cb69db6
#
_cell.length_a   1.000
_cell.length_b   1.000
_cell.length_c   1.000
_cell.angle_alpha   90.00
_cell.angle_beta   90.00
_cell.angle_gamma   90.00
#
_symmetry.space_group_name_H-M   'P 1'
#
loop_
_entity.id
_entity.type
_entity.pdbx_description
1 polymer ?
#
loop_
_entity_poly.entity_id
_entity_poly.type
_entity_poly.pdbx_seq_one_letter_code
_entity_poly.pdbx_strand_id
1 'polypeptide(L)'
;MPIQLITKQGEKLLQSKETPWTGYPRPQMRRDSYVNLNGTWELTVGEEKYDIRVPFCPESLLSGVQKHFSEGAPLEYRRKFTLLEGFHKGRVLLHVGAADQIAEIYVNQTHLTTHIGGYESFTVDITDVLREENELLIRCADDLRDQSHPYGKQVLPEKRGGMWYTPVSGIWQTVWLESVPESYIENLRIENRGYSVKISITPALEGVVKVNGLGEFPLDNGQVTITPENPHLWSPEDPYLYDFSVETEQDKVESYFAIRSLEIKNNLLCLNGKPYFFHGLLDQGYWPDGLFTPATPECYAEDILAMKKLGFNMLRKHIKVEPEEFYYQCDKLGMIVFQDMVNNGDYSFFRDTALPTIGLQKLPDKHMHRDELTRQFFLDTMAATVKLLQNHPSICYWTIFNEGWGQFDSDNVYEMFRALDDTRFIDSTSGWFRQKKTDVDSRHVYFKPIKLKESDKPLVLSEFGGYSYKPEGHVFNTESTYGYGKFEKAEDFSAAVAELYEKQVIPAKEKGLCATVYTQVSDIEDETNGILTYDRKVCKLAPEIMLPIAEKLCT
;
A
#
# COMPACT_ATOMS: atom_id res chain seq x y z
N MET A 1 26.46 -11.04 10.85
CA MET A 1 25.16 -11.77 10.82
C MET A 1 24.04 -10.77 11.07
N PRO A 2 22.86 -10.93 10.45
CA PRO A 2 21.72 -10.06 10.71
C PRO A 2 21.35 -10.03 12.20
N ILE A 3 20.98 -8.85 12.68
CA ILE A 3 20.56 -8.61 14.07
C ILE A 3 19.02 -8.52 14.07
N GLN A 4 18.37 -9.25 14.99
CA GLN A 4 16.93 -9.15 15.15
C GLN A 4 16.61 -7.78 15.77
N LEU A 5 15.98 -6.92 14.98
CA LEU A 5 15.44 -5.64 15.42
C LEU A 5 13.96 -5.80 15.75
N ILE A 6 13.46 -4.99 16.67
CA ILE A 6 12.07 -5.03 17.12
C ILE A 6 11.58 -3.60 17.33
N THR A 7 10.38 -3.28 16.84
CA THR A 7 9.72 -1.98 17.08
C THR A 7 9.23 -1.88 18.53
N LYS A 8 8.96 -0.67 19.01
CA LYS A 8 8.38 -0.46 20.35
C LYS A 8 7.02 -1.16 20.51
N GLN A 9 6.21 -1.17 19.46
CA GLN A 9 4.91 -1.84 19.47
C GLN A 9 5.08 -3.37 19.40
N GLY A 10 6.07 -3.87 18.65
CA GLY A 10 6.43 -5.29 18.63
C GLY A 10 6.88 -5.81 19.98
N GLU A 11 7.72 -5.04 20.72
CA GLU A 11 8.11 -5.40 22.09
C GLU A 11 6.92 -5.54 23.02
N LYS A 12 5.95 -4.61 22.97
CA LYS A 12 4.70 -4.68 23.74
C LYS A 12 3.86 -5.90 23.36
N LEU A 13 3.69 -6.14 22.05
CA LEU A 13 2.88 -7.26 21.56
C LEU A 13 3.47 -8.62 21.95
N LEU A 14 4.80 -8.77 21.93
CA LEU A 14 5.47 -10.00 22.37
C LEU A 14 5.29 -10.28 23.88
N GLN A 15 5.16 -9.22 24.68
CA GLN A 15 4.90 -9.34 26.14
C GLN A 15 3.40 -9.52 26.45
N SER A 16 2.53 -9.19 25.51
CA SER A 16 1.08 -9.27 25.63
C SER A 16 0.56 -10.65 25.18
N LYS A 17 -0.59 -11.05 25.74
CA LYS A 17 -1.39 -12.18 25.23
C LYS A 17 -2.56 -11.74 24.35
N GLU A 18 -2.62 -10.45 24.03
CA GLU A 18 -3.71 -9.87 23.25
C GLU A 18 -3.67 -10.36 21.80
N THR A 19 -4.84 -10.51 21.22
CA THR A 19 -4.97 -10.75 19.79
C THR A 19 -4.60 -9.49 19.04
N PRO A 20 -3.66 -9.55 18.08
CA PRO A 20 -3.29 -8.38 17.28
C PRO A 20 -4.38 -8.04 16.27
N TRP A 21 -4.43 -6.79 15.82
CA TRP A 21 -5.28 -6.36 14.70
C TRP A 21 -6.76 -6.69 14.89
N THR A 22 -7.31 -6.35 16.06
CA THR A 22 -8.72 -6.62 16.40
C THR A 22 -9.70 -5.57 15.89
N GLY A 23 -9.22 -4.44 15.37
CA GLY A 23 -10.05 -3.41 14.75
C GLY A 23 -10.77 -3.92 13.50
N TYR A 24 -11.83 -3.20 13.08
CA TYR A 24 -12.56 -3.53 11.86
C TYR A 24 -11.69 -3.28 10.62
N PRO A 25 -11.47 -4.26 9.71
CA PRO A 25 -10.43 -4.18 8.70
C PRO A 25 -10.77 -3.33 7.46
N ARG A 26 -12.04 -3.04 7.22
CA ARG A 26 -12.55 -2.26 6.07
C ARG A 26 -13.17 -0.93 6.53
N PRO A 27 -12.40 0.11 6.80
CA PRO A 27 -12.91 1.35 7.41
C PRO A 27 -13.96 2.08 6.56
N GLN A 28 -13.95 1.86 5.22
CA GLN A 28 -14.91 2.47 4.31
C GLN A 28 -16.15 1.62 4.02
N MET A 29 -16.32 0.49 4.71
CA MET A 29 -17.49 -0.37 4.53
C MET A 29 -17.81 -1.12 5.82
N ARG A 30 -18.05 -0.39 6.91
CA ARG A 30 -18.21 -0.93 8.26
C ARG A 30 -19.62 -1.42 8.54
N ARG A 31 -19.70 -2.58 9.20
CA ARG A 31 -20.93 -3.14 9.79
C ARG A 31 -20.71 -3.51 11.25
N ASP A 32 -21.79 -3.55 12.01
CA ASP A 32 -21.75 -3.98 13.41
C ASP A 32 -21.58 -5.50 13.58
N SER A 33 -21.97 -6.27 12.56
CA SER A 33 -21.88 -7.73 12.55
C SER A 33 -20.47 -8.19 12.15
N TYR A 34 -19.55 -8.27 13.11
CA TYR A 34 -18.14 -8.53 12.89
C TYR A 34 -17.57 -9.51 13.90
N VAL A 35 -16.84 -10.51 13.43
CA VAL A 35 -16.05 -11.43 14.25
C VAL A 35 -14.63 -11.52 13.69
N ASN A 36 -13.65 -11.10 14.47
CA ASN A 36 -12.26 -11.23 14.16
C ASN A 36 -11.76 -12.66 14.39
N LEU A 37 -11.09 -13.25 13.42
CA LEU A 37 -10.49 -14.59 13.53
C LEU A 37 -8.97 -14.56 13.70
N ASN A 38 -8.35 -13.40 13.87
CA ASN A 38 -6.91 -13.30 14.18
C ASN A 38 -6.57 -14.01 15.52
N GLY A 39 -5.28 -14.09 15.80
CA GLY A 39 -4.76 -14.73 17.00
C GLY A 39 -4.09 -16.06 16.69
N THR A 40 -4.11 -17.02 17.62
CA THR A 40 -3.39 -18.28 17.46
C THR A 40 -4.15 -19.25 16.58
N TRP A 41 -3.47 -19.75 15.53
CA TRP A 41 -3.94 -20.80 14.63
C TRP A 41 -2.96 -21.98 14.65
N GLU A 42 -3.39 -23.17 14.29
CA GLU A 42 -2.49 -24.29 13.97
C GLU A 42 -2.00 -24.12 12.52
N LEU A 43 -0.68 -24.08 12.33
CA LEU A 43 -0.05 -24.16 11.02
C LEU A 43 0.58 -25.56 10.86
N THR A 44 0.21 -26.27 9.82
CA THR A 44 0.81 -27.56 9.45
C THR A 44 1.56 -27.41 8.12
N VAL A 45 2.83 -27.87 8.09
CA VAL A 45 3.64 -27.90 6.87
C VAL A 45 4.31 -29.27 6.78
N GLY A 46 3.85 -30.11 5.86
CA GLY A 46 4.25 -31.51 5.81
C GLY A 46 3.83 -32.24 7.09
N GLU A 47 4.81 -32.75 7.86
CA GLU A 47 4.58 -33.43 9.15
C GLU A 47 4.76 -32.48 10.36
N GLU A 48 5.26 -31.27 10.15
CA GLU A 48 5.54 -30.31 11.22
C GLU A 48 4.30 -29.47 11.56
N LYS A 49 4.09 -29.21 12.86
CA LYS A 49 3.00 -28.38 13.37
C LYS A 49 3.52 -27.25 14.23
N TYR A 50 2.90 -26.08 14.09
CA TYR A 50 3.25 -24.85 14.79
C TYR A 50 2.00 -24.15 15.29
N ASP A 51 2.13 -23.45 16.41
CA ASP A 51 1.19 -22.39 16.79
C ASP A 51 1.64 -21.09 16.10
N ILE A 52 0.84 -20.57 15.18
CA ILE A 52 1.13 -19.33 14.46
C ILE A 52 0.18 -18.22 14.89
N ARG A 53 0.69 -17.01 15.07
CA ARG A 53 -0.11 -15.82 15.36
C ARG A 53 -0.50 -15.10 14.05
N VAL A 54 -1.73 -15.30 13.59
CA VAL A 54 -2.31 -14.54 12.46
C VAL A 54 -2.65 -13.12 12.94
N PRO A 55 -2.37 -12.03 12.16
CA PRO A 55 -2.09 -12.02 10.72
C PRO A 55 -0.60 -11.94 10.34
N PHE A 56 0.30 -12.49 11.12
CA PHE A 56 1.73 -12.43 10.81
C PHE A 56 2.18 -13.64 10.00
N CYS A 57 2.95 -13.38 8.92
CA CYS A 57 3.51 -14.42 8.08
C CYS A 57 4.52 -15.30 8.83
N PRO A 58 4.73 -16.56 8.43
CA PRO A 58 5.59 -17.52 9.15
C PRO A 58 7.03 -17.05 9.32
N GLU A 59 7.56 -16.27 8.38
CA GLU A 59 8.93 -15.77 8.38
C GLU A 59 9.18 -14.71 9.47
N SER A 60 8.12 -14.03 9.91
CA SER A 60 8.20 -12.92 10.86
C SER A 60 8.41 -13.37 12.30
N LEU A 61 9.05 -12.52 13.11
CA LEU A 61 9.21 -12.72 14.56
C LEU A 61 7.84 -12.79 15.26
N LEU A 62 6.91 -11.91 14.90
CA LEU A 62 5.62 -11.76 15.56
C LEU A 62 4.66 -12.94 15.30
N SER A 63 4.93 -13.74 14.28
CA SER A 63 4.19 -14.99 14.03
C SER A 63 4.42 -16.04 15.11
N GLY A 64 5.60 -16.02 15.76
CA GLY A 64 6.06 -17.06 16.67
C GLY A 64 6.73 -18.25 15.98
N VAL A 65 6.77 -18.31 14.65
CA VAL A 65 7.34 -19.42 13.85
C VAL A 65 8.76 -19.09 13.39
N GLN A 66 8.97 -17.89 12.83
CA GLN A 66 10.26 -17.41 12.31
C GLN A 66 10.94 -18.40 11.35
N LYS A 67 10.19 -18.95 10.42
CA LYS A 67 10.71 -19.95 9.48
C LYS A 67 10.17 -19.68 8.08
N HIS A 68 11.09 -19.66 7.11
CA HIS A 68 10.73 -19.77 5.71
C HIS A 68 10.64 -21.25 5.35
N PHE A 69 9.58 -21.64 4.66
CA PHE A 69 9.35 -23.00 4.20
C PHE A 69 9.80 -23.17 2.74
N SER A 70 9.92 -24.42 2.30
CA SER A 70 10.33 -24.69 0.92
C SER A 70 9.30 -24.13 -0.07
N GLU A 71 9.81 -23.57 -1.17
CA GLU A 71 9.00 -23.01 -2.25
C GLU A 71 7.92 -23.98 -2.74
N GLY A 72 6.69 -23.52 -2.79
CA GLY A 72 5.53 -24.32 -3.18
C GLY A 72 5.03 -25.30 -2.12
N ALA A 73 5.63 -25.33 -0.91
CA ALA A 73 5.13 -26.19 0.17
C ALA A 73 3.76 -25.69 0.65
N PRO A 74 2.75 -26.56 0.79
CA PRO A 74 1.45 -26.16 1.31
C PRO A 74 1.55 -25.72 2.78
N LEU A 75 1.10 -24.52 3.08
CA LEU A 75 0.95 -23.97 4.41
C LEU A 75 -0.52 -24.14 4.84
N GLU A 76 -0.82 -25.08 5.70
CA GLU A 76 -2.19 -25.39 6.13
C GLU A 76 -2.51 -24.69 7.44
N TYR A 77 -3.25 -23.59 7.39
CA TYR A 77 -3.72 -22.82 8.54
C TYR A 77 -5.09 -23.33 9.00
N ARG A 78 -5.22 -23.79 10.24
CA ARG A 78 -6.48 -24.31 10.81
C ARG A 78 -6.94 -23.47 11.99
N ARG A 79 -8.24 -23.12 11.99
CA ARG A 79 -8.91 -22.40 13.06
C ARG A 79 -10.28 -22.98 13.32
N LYS A 80 -10.58 -23.32 14.58
CA LYS A 80 -11.93 -23.64 15.01
C LYS A 80 -12.64 -22.37 15.46
N PHE A 81 -13.93 -22.27 15.16
CA PHE A 81 -14.78 -21.16 15.58
C PHE A 81 -16.23 -21.58 15.76
N THR A 82 -16.93 -20.84 16.63
CA THR A 82 -18.38 -20.91 16.80
C THR A 82 -18.96 -19.52 16.61
N LEU A 83 -20.16 -19.44 16.06
CA LEU A 83 -20.87 -18.17 15.94
C LEU A 83 -21.65 -17.90 17.23
N LEU A 84 -21.64 -16.65 17.67
CA LEU A 84 -22.47 -16.22 18.78
C LEU A 84 -23.95 -16.33 18.42
N GLU A 85 -24.81 -16.61 19.39
CA GLU A 85 -26.26 -16.63 19.21
C GLU A 85 -26.73 -15.28 18.63
N GLY A 86 -27.53 -15.34 17.57
CA GLY A 86 -28.03 -14.15 16.86
C GLY A 86 -27.05 -13.45 15.93
N PHE A 87 -25.81 -13.95 15.78
CA PHE A 87 -24.87 -13.40 14.80
C PHE A 87 -25.33 -13.65 13.36
N HIS A 88 -25.79 -14.86 13.05
CA HIS A 88 -26.25 -15.25 11.71
C HIS A 88 -27.65 -14.69 11.45
N LYS A 89 -27.75 -13.64 10.59
CA LYS A 89 -29.00 -12.95 10.27
C LYS A 89 -29.49 -13.16 8.83
N GLY A 90 -28.69 -13.74 7.97
CA GLY A 90 -28.95 -14.00 6.56
C GLY A 90 -27.77 -14.79 6.03
N ARG A 91 -26.77 -14.11 5.47
CA ARG A 91 -25.54 -14.76 5.02
C ARG A 91 -24.40 -14.51 5.99
N VAL A 92 -23.45 -15.43 6.01
CA VAL A 92 -22.18 -15.27 6.72
C VAL A 92 -21.05 -15.28 5.71
N LEU A 93 -20.31 -14.17 5.68
CA LEU A 93 -19.21 -13.95 4.76
C LEU A 93 -17.88 -14.11 5.50
N LEU A 94 -17.00 -14.92 4.95
CA LEU A 94 -15.60 -15.01 5.36
C LEU A 94 -14.79 -14.05 4.48
N HIS A 95 -14.01 -13.20 5.11
CA HIS A 95 -13.09 -12.30 4.44
C HIS A 95 -11.65 -12.64 4.81
N VAL A 96 -10.77 -12.58 3.82
CA VAL A 96 -9.32 -12.69 3.99
C VAL A 96 -8.70 -11.41 3.42
N GLY A 97 -7.99 -10.65 4.24
CA GLY A 97 -7.40 -9.38 3.82
C GLY A 97 -6.30 -9.57 2.78
N ALA A 98 -5.40 -10.53 3.00
CA ALA A 98 -4.44 -11.01 2.01
C ALA A 98 -3.80 -12.33 2.46
N ALA A 99 -3.51 -13.19 1.50
CA ALA A 99 -2.79 -14.46 1.69
C ALA A 99 -1.91 -14.73 0.48
N ASP A 100 -0.60 -14.75 0.67
CA ASP A 100 0.38 -14.93 -0.39
C ASP A 100 0.68 -16.42 -0.62
N GLN A 101 0.53 -16.96 -1.80
CA GLN A 101 0.12 -16.35 -3.03
C GLN A 101 -1.15 -16.99 -3.63
N ILE A 102 -1.31 -18.32 -3.48
CA ILE A 102 -2.48 -19.09 -3.89
C ILE A 102 -3.13 -19.61 -2.63
N ALA A 103 -4.39 -19.24 -2.38
CA ALA A 103 -5.13 -19.60 -1.17
C ALA A 103 -6.38 -20.42 -1.50
N GLU A 104 -6.43 -21.65 -1.02
CA GLU A 104 -7.60 -22.52 -1.07
C GLU A 104 -8.36 -22.44 0.26
N ILE A 105 -9.67 -22.19 0.21
CA ILE A 105 -10.52 -22.04 1.38
C ILE A 105 -11.43 -23.25 1.56
N TYR A 106 -11.35 -23.84 2.73
CA TYR A 106 -12.22 -24.95 3.15
C TYR A 106 -12.91 -24.60 4.45
N VAL A 107 -14.22 -24.84 4.53
CA VAL A 107 -14.97 -24.79 5.78
C VAL A 107 -15.63 -26.16 6.00
N ASN A 108 -15.42 -26.76 7.17
CA ASN A 108 -15.96 -28.07 7.52
C ASN A 108 -15.65 -29.15 6.46
N GLN A 109 -14.41 -29.13 5.93
CA GLN A 109 -13.88 -30.02 4.87
C GLN A 109 -14.47 -29.77 3.47
N THR A 110 -15.35 -28.80 3.30
CA THR A 110 -15.88 -28.42 1.99
C THR A 110 -14.99 -27.36 1.37
N HIS A 111 -14.44 -27.64 0.16
CA HIS A 111 -13.73 -26.63 -0.64
C HIS A 111 -14.71 -25.61 -1.18
N LEU A 112 -14.45 -24.34 -0.95
CA LEU A 112 -15.33 -23.25 -1.37
C LEU A 112 -14.78 -22.45 -2.53
N THR A 113 -13.49 -22.12 -2.49
CA THR A 113 -12.85 -21.32 -3.54
C THR A 113 -11.33 -21.48 -3.52
N THR A 114 -10.71 -21.11 -4.63
CA THR A 114 -9.28 -20.86 -4.74
C THR A 114 -9.08 -19.42 -5.20
N HIS A 115 -8.35 -18.64 -4.42
CA HIS A 115 -7.93 -17.29 -4.75
C HIS A 115 -6.47 -17.28 -5.20
N ILE A 116 -6.17 -16.49 -6.23
CA ILE A 116 -4.81 -16.28 -6.76
C ILE A 116 -4.51 -14.79 -6.66
N GLY A 117 -3.47 -14.43 -5.93
CA GLY A 117 -3.03 -13.06 -5.68
C GLY A 117 -2.63 -12.85 -4.22
N GLY A 118 -1.46 -12.27 -3.99
CA GLY A 118 -0.89 -12.11 -2.65
C GLY A 118 -1.24 -10.79 -1.96
N TYR A 119 -1.87 -9.85 -2.65
CA TYR A 119 -2.08 -8.46 -2.18
C TYR A 119 -3.55 -8.03 -2.14
N GLU A 120 -4.45 -8.79 -2.71
CA GLU A 120 -5.87 -8.47 -2.82
C GLU A 120 -6.68 -9.14 -1.72
N SER A 121 -7.64 -8.42 -1.17
CA SER A 121 -8.65 -9.00 -0.28
C SER A 121 -9.72 -9.75 -1.08
N PHE A 122 -10.22 -10.84 -0.52
CA PHE A 122 -11.30 -11.61 -1.11
C PHE A 122 -12.32 -12.07 -0.07
N THR A 123 -13.52 -12.38 -0.57
CA THR A 123 -14.68 -12.74 0.25
C THR A 123 -15.28 -14.05 -0.22
N VAL A 124 -15.70 -14.88 0.73
CA VAL A 124 -16.33 -16.18 0.48
C VAL A 124 -17.60 -16.30 1.29
N ASP A 125 -18.74 -16.61 0.67
CA ASP A 125 -19.96 -16.96 1.38
C ASP A 125 -19.85 -18.37 1.94
N ILE A 126 -19.97 -18.49 3.28
CA ILE A 126 -19.83 -19.76 3.99
C ILE A 126 -21.16 -20.24 4.59
N THR A 127 -22.27 -19.58 4.30
CA THR A 127 -23.58 -19.78 4.91
C THR A 127 -24.02 -21.24 4.87
N ASP A 128 -23.98 -21.87 3.71
CA ASP A 128 -24.53 -23.21 3.47
C ASP A 128 -23.70 -24.34 4.10
N VAL A 129 -22.47 -24.06 4.53
CA VAL A 129 -21.57 -25.07 5.10
C VAL A 129 -21.37 -24.93 6.61
N LEU A 130 -22.02 -23.93 7.24
CA LEU A 130 -21.93 -23.67 8.67
C LEU A 130 -22.57 -24.80 9.50
N ARG A 131 -21.95 -25.02 10.67
CA ARG A 131 -22.39 -25.97 11.71
C ARG A 131 -22.38 -25.27 13.08
N GLU A 132 -22.74 -25.94 14.12
CA GLU A 132 -22.63 -25.45 15.50
C GLU A 132 -21.15 -25.17 15.86
N GLU A 133 -20.26 -26.13 15.58
CA GLU A 133 -18.81 -25.97 15.64
C GLU A 133 -18.23 -26.02 14.21
N ASN A 134 -17.38 -25.08 13.88
CA ASN A 134 -16.80 -24.95 12.53
C ASN A 134 -15.29 -25.06 12.57
N GLU A 135 -14.72 -25.64 11.51
CA GLU A 135 -13.30 -25.62 11.22
C GLU A 135 -13.06 -24.91 9.90
N LEU A 136 -12.27 -23.85 9.95
CA LEU A 136 -11.73 -23.15 8.79
C LEU A 136 -10.32 -23.67 8.51
N LEU A 137 -10.07 -24.09 7.28
CA LEU A 137 -8.75 -24.37 6.73
C LEU A 137 -8.49 -23.41 5.58
N ILE A 138 -7.40 -22.66 5.69
CA ILE A 138 -6.83 -21.88 4.59
C ILE A 138 -5.51 -22.56 4.23
N ARG A 139 -5.42 -23.07 2.99
CA ARG A 139 -4.19 -23.69 2.48
C ARG A 139 -3.55 -22.70 1.51
N CYS A 140 -2.38 -22.20 1.87
CA CYS A 140 -1.61 -21.29 1.03
C CYS A 140 -0.43 -22.02 0.38
N ALA A 141 -0.07 -21.62 -0.83
CA ALA A 141 1.16 -22.03 -1.50
C ALA A 141 1.76 -20.81 -2.20
N ASP A 142 3.05 -20.61 -2.01
CA ASP A 142 3.84 -19.60 -2.67
C ASP A 142 5.13 -20.20 -3.24
N ASP A 143 5.54 -19.76 -4.42
CA ASP A 143 6.78 -20.18 -5.07
C ASP A 143 7.42 -19.02 -5.81
N LEU A 144 8.37 -18.34 -5.17
CA LEU A 144 9.11 -17.20 -5.73
C LEU A 144 9.99 -17.56 -6.94
N ARG A 145 10.07 -18.82 -7.34
CA ARG A 145 10.68 -19.25 -8.61
C ARG A 145 9.73 -18.98 -9.79
N ASP A 146 8.42 -18.96 -9.53
CA ASP A 146 7.40 -18.56 -10.49
C ASP A 146 7.16 -17.05 -10.40
N GLN A 147 7.86 -16.30 -11.25
CA GLN A 147 7.75 -14.84 -11.31
C GLN A 147 6.58 -14.36 -12.17
N SER A 148 5.68 -15.22 -12.58
CA SER A 148 4.49 -14.81 -13.35
C SER A 148 3.49 -14.02 -12.51
N HIS A 149 3.43 -14.28 -11.21
CA HIS A 149 2.60 -13.56 -10.25
C HIS A 149 3.27 -12.29 -9.73
N PRO A 150 2.50 -11.27 -9.30
CA PRO A 150 3.03 -10.11 -8.58
C PRO A 150 3.70 -10.50 -7.26
N TYR A 151 5.01 -10.27 -7.15
CA TYR A 151 5.82 -10.61 -5.97
C TYR A 151 6.49 -9.40 -5.30
N GLY A 152 6.45 -8.25 -5.94
CA GLY A 152 7.03 -7.01 -5.38
C GLY A 152 8.56 -7.06 -5.27
N LYS A 153 9.07 -6.78 -4.08
CA LYS A 153 10.52 -6.83 -3.77
C LYS A 153 10.95 -8.09 -3.02
N GLN A 154 10.11 -9.09 -2.98
CA GLN A 154 10.41 -10.38 -2.37
C GLN A 154 11.37 -11.19 -3.26
N VAL A 155 12.28 -11.91 -2.63
CA VAL A 155 13.21 -12.82 -3.31
C VAL A 155 13.45 -14.07 -2.46
N LEU A 156 13.93 -15.13 -3.12
CA LEU A 156 14.40 -16.31 -2.40
C LEU A 156 15.43 -15.92 -1.32
N PRO A 157 15.42 -16.54 -0.14
CA PRO A 157 16.25 -16.15 1.00
C PRO A 157 17.74 -16.01 0.69
N GLU A 158 18.28 -16.87 -0.17
CA GLU A 158 19.68 -16.83 -0.60
C GLU A 158 20.02 -15.68 -1.56
N LYS A 159 19.01 -15.02 -2.14
CA LYS A 159 19.15 -13.85 -3.01
C LYS A 159 18.90 -12.52 -2.31
N ARG A 160 18.55 -12.57 -1.02
CA ARG A 160 18.27 -11.39 -0.23
C ARG A 160 19.50 -10.48 -0.12
N GLY A 161 19.26 -9.19 -0.18
CA GLY A 161 20.28 -8.15 -0.03
C GLY A 161 20.09 -6.98 -0.99
N GLY A 162 20.73 -5.86 -0.70
CA GLY A 162 20.52 -4.62 -1.42
C GLY A 162 19.07 -4.16 -1.31
N MET A 163 18.39 -3.99 -2.44
CA MET A 163 17.00 -3.57 -2.54
C MET A 163 15.98 -4.73 -2.58
N TRP A 164 16.43 -5.95 -2.27
CA TRP A 164 15.62 -7.17 -2.27
C TRP A 164 15.53 -7.74 -0.85
N TYR A 165 14.33 -8.07 -0.40
CA TYR A 165 14.02 -8.32 1.01
C TYR A 165 13.55 -9.74 1.27
N THR A 166 13.51 -10.08 2.57
CA THR A 166 13.00 -11.36 3.08
C THR A 166 11.61 -11.65 2.49
N PRO A 167 11.38 -12.87 1.99
CA PRO A 167 10.10 -13.27 1.44
C PRO A 167 9.02 -13.34 2.53
N VAL A 168 7.77 -13.26 2.09
CA VAL A 168 6.56 -13.41 2.90
C VAL A 168 5.69 -14.45 2.24
N SER A 169 5.14 -15.38 3.01
CA SER A 169 4.23 -16.40 2.51
C SER A 169 2.99 -16.55 3.38
N GLY A 170 1.92 -17.09 2.82
CA GLY A 170 0.68 -17.37 3.53
C GLY A 170 -0.07 -16.14 4.02
N ILE A 171 -0.83 -16.28 5.10
CA ILE A 171 -1.70 -15.21 5.62
C ILE A 171 -0.86 -14.09 6.23
N TRP A 172 -1.04 -12.85 5.74
CA TRP A 172 -0.34 -11.68 6.27
C TRP A 172 -1.27 -10.47 6.55
N GLN A 173 -2.58 -10.61 6.30
CA GLN A 173 -3.61 -9.65 6.73
C GLN A 173 -4.74 -10.33 7.48
N THR A 174 -5.60 -9.53 8.13
CA THR A 174 -6.70 -9.98 8.98
C THR A 174 -7.64 -10.96 8.26
N VAL A 175 -8.08 -11.98 9.00
CA VAL A 175 -9.16 -12.90 8.62
C VAL A 175 -10.36 -12.63 9.54
N TRP A 176 -11.58 -12.45 8.96
CA TRP A 176 -12.75 -12.10 9.75
C TRP A 176 -14.05 -12.59 9.12
N LEU A 177 -15.12 -12.57 9.91
CA LEU A 177 -16.47 -12.88 9.48
C LEU A 177 -17.37 -11.65 9.57
N GLU A 178 -18.31 -11.54 8.65
CA GLU A 178 -19.47 -10.65 8.72
C GLU A 178 -20.76 -11.45 8.55
N SER A 179 -21.82 -11.03 9.26
CA SER A 179 -23.17 -11.47 8.96
C SER A 179 -23.88 -10.34 8.22
N VAL A 180 -24.45 -10.67 7.07
CA VAL A 180 -25.20 -9.72 6.25
C VAL A 180 -26.60 -10.25 5.98
N PRO A 181 -27.62 -9.39 5.69
CA PRO A 181 -28.94 -9.87 5.29
C PRO A 181 -28.89 -10.57 3.93
N GLU A 182 -30.00 -11.14 3.49
CA GLU A 182 -30.09 -11.77 2.14
C GLU A 182 -29.87 -10.76 1.01
N SER A 183 -30.38 -9.54 1.18
CA SER A 183 -30.13 -8.42 0.27
C SER A 183 -29.22 -7.41 0.96
N TYR A 184 -27.96 -7.34 0.54
CA TYR A 184 -26.95 -6.51 1.17
C TYR A 184 -26.13 -5.73 0.15
N ILE A 185 -25.41 -4.72 0.61
CA ILE A 185 -24.48 -3.92 -0.17
C ILE A 185 -23.17 -4.69 -0.32
N GLU A 186 -22.90 -5.22 -1.50
CA GLU A 186 -21.66 -5.97 -1.77
C GLU A 186 -20.46 -5.07 -1.99
N ASN A 187 -20.68 -3.89 -2.61
CA ASN A 187 -19.63 -2.94 -2.90
C ASN A 187 -20.14 -1.50 -2.80
N LEU A 188 -19.27 -0.63 -2.33
CA LEU A 188 -19.45 0.81 -2.22
C LEU A 188 -18.36 1.51 -3.02
N ARG A 189 -18.73 2.36 -3.97
CA ARG A 189 -17.80 3.17 -4.76
C ARG A 189 -18.02 4.65 -4.49
N ILE A 190 -16.93 5.36 -4.20
CA ILE A 190 -16.90 6.80 -3.90
C ILE A 190 -16.00 7.49 -4.91
N GLU A 191 -16.53 8.40 -5.68
CA GLU A 191 -15.80 9.11 -6.73
C GLU A 191 -15.85 10.62 -6.51
N ASN A 192 -14.68 11.24 -6.38
CA ASN A 192 -14.57 12.70 -6.40
C ASN A 192 -14.74 13.21 -7.84
N ARG A 193 -15.67 14.14 -8.04
CA ARG A 193 -15.95 14.79 -9.32
C ARG A 193 -15.93 16.32 -9.14
N GLY A 194 -14.72 16.88 -9.07
CA GLY A 194 -14.52 18.27 -8.68
C GLY A 194 -14.89 18.51 -7.21
N TYR A 195 -15.88 19.34 -6.95
CA TYR A 195 -16.40 19.61 -5.59
C TYR A 195 -17.65 18.80 -5.25
N SER A 196 -17.97 17.78 -6.04
CA SER A 196 -19.05 16.83 -5.81
C SER A 196 -18.48 15.43 -5.53
N VAL A 197 -19.24 14.62 -4.83
CA VAL A 197 -18.95 13.22 -4.60
C VAL A 197 -20.08 12.37 -5.14
N LYS A 198 -19.75 11.43 -6.02
CA LYS A 198 -20.69 10.39 -6.48
C LYS A 198 -20.50 9.15 -5.63
N ILE A 199 -21.58 8.66 -5.03
CA ILE A 199 -21.64 7.42 -4.27
C ILE A 199 -22.47 6.42 -5.06
N SER A 200 -21.96 5.21 -5.23
CA SER A 200 -22.64 4.12 -5.93
C SER A 200 -22.53 2.83 -5.14
N ILE A 201 -23.61 2.05 -5.07
CA ILE A 201 -23.64 0.74 -4.43
C ILE A 201 -23.92 -0.37 -5.44
N THR A 202 -23.43 -1.56 -5.15
CA THR A 202 -23.70 -2.79 -5.90
C THR A 202 -24.19 -3.86 -4.93
N PRO A 203 -25.29 -4.59 -5.23
CA PRO A 203 -26.24 -4.33 -6.31
C PRO A 203 -26.93 -2.97 -6.21
N ALA A 204 -27.57 -2.51 -7.27
CA ALA A 204 -28.31 -1.25 -7.29
C ALA A 204 -29.60 -1.37 -6.48
N LEU A 205 -29.52 -1.13 -5.18
CA LEU A 205 -30.64 -1.16 -4.23
C LEU A 205 -31.23 0.23 -4.04
N GLU A 206 -32.51 0.29 -3.70
CA GLU A 206 -33.13 1.49 -3.18
C GLU A 206 -32.62 1.75 -1.74
N GLY A 207 -32.49 3.01 -1.39
CA GLY A 207 -31.98 3.39 -0.07
C GLY A 207 -31.70 4.86 0.06
N VAL A 208 -31.02 5.23 1.12
CA VAL A 208 -30.65 6.63 1.44
C VAL A 208 -29.20 6.69 1.92
N VAL A 209 -28.49 7.69 1.44
CA VAL A 209 -27.19 8.10 1.98
C VAL A 209 -27.41 9.21 3.00
N LYS A 210 -27.01 8.99 4.25
CA LYS A 210 -27.13 9.96 5.33
C LYS A 210 -25.74 10.48 5.66
N VAL A 211 -25.50 11.76 5.40
CA VAL A 211 -24.18 12.41 5.62
C VAL A 211 -24.27 13.33 6.83
N ASN A 212 -23.36 13.12 7.77
CA ASN A 212 -23.30 13.95 8.97
C ASN A 212 -23.06 15.42 8.58
N GLY A 213 -23.96 16.31 9.05
CA GLY A 213 -23.89 17.75 8.79
C GLY A 213 -24.38 18.21 7.40
N LEU A 214 -24.73 17.28 6.48
CA LEU A 214 -25.24 17.64 5.15
C LEU A 214 -26.69 17.20 4.92
N GLY A 215 -27.17 16.14 5.58
CA GLY A 215 -28.53 15.63 5.46
C GLY A 215 -28.64 14.27 4.76
N GLU A 216 -29.83 14.00 4.22
CA GLU A 216 -30.20 12.71 3.62
C GLU A 216 -30.37 12.84 2.10
N PHE A 217 -29.84 11.89 1.36
CA PHE A 217 -29.81 11.87 -0.10
C PHE A 217 -30.32 10.51 -0.60
N PRO A 218 -31.49 10.44 -1.21
CA PRO A 218 -32.03 9.19 -1.73
C PRO A 218 -31.16 8.65 -2.86
N LEU A 219 -30.99 7.33 -2.90
CA LEU A 219 -30.35 6.64 -4.02
C LEU A 219 -31.34 6.53 -5.20
N ASP A 220 -30.89 6.88 -6.38
CA ASP A 220 -31.56 6.61 -7.64
C ASP A 220 -30.80 5.52 -8.38
N ASN A 221 -31.43 4.35 -8.56
CA ASN A 221 -30.79 3.19 -9.16
C ASN A 221 -29.40 2.87 -8.52
N GLY A 222 -29.37 2.88 -7.18
CA GLY A 222 -28.16 2.59 -6.40
C GLY A 222 -27.09 3.70 -6.44
N GLN A 223 -27.40 4.92 -6.87
CA GLN A 223 -26.44 6.01 -7.02
C GLN A 223 -26.98 7.34 -6.49
N VAL A 224 -26.07 8.19 -6.04
CA VAL A 224 -26.34 9.58 -5.71
C VAL A 224 -25.11 10.46 -5.94
N THR A 225 -25.34 11.72 -6.34
CA THR A 225 -24.27 12.74 -6.38
C THR A 225 -24.58 13.81 -5.35
N ILE A 226 -23.63 14.05 -4.46
CA ILE A 226 -23.73 15.02 -3.38
C ILE A 226 -22.84 16.21 -3.73
N THR A 227 -23.44 17.41 -3.77
CA THR A 227 -22.75 18.66 -4.07
C THR A 227 -23.06 19.66 -2.95
N PRO A 228 -22.23 19.75 -1.90
CA PRO A 228 -22.43 20.74 -0.84
C PRO A 228 -22.26 22.16 -1.39
N GLU A 229 -23.06 23.11 -0.89
CA GLU A 229 -22.94 24.53 -1.28
C GLU A 229 -21.58 25.12 -0.88
N ASN A 230 -21.09 24.76 0.31
CA ASN A 230 -19.79 25.19 0.84
C ASN A 230 -19.00 23.96 1.30
N PRO A 231 -18.32 23.23 0.38
CA PRO A 231 -17.60 22.03 0.73
C PRO A 231 -16.38 22.33 1.60
N HIS A 232 -16.21 21.57 2.68
CA HIS A 232 -14.94 21.52 3.41
C HIS A 232 -13.97 20.62 2.62
N LEU A 233 -12.94 21.22 2.06
CA LEU A 233 -12.03 20.50 1.17
C LEU A 233 -10.95 19.79 1.96
N TRP A 234 -10.66 18.56 1.59
CA TRP A 234 -9.57 17.78 2.16
C TRP A 234 -8.21 18.23 1.61
N SER A 235 -7.25 18.43 2.49
CA SER A 235 -5.84 18.59 2.16
C SER A 235 -4.96 18.00 3.27
N PRO A 236 -3.64 17.82 3.06
CA PRO A 236 -2.73 17.41 4.14
C PRO A 236 -2.73 18.33 5.35
N GLU A 237 -3.02 19.60 5.17
CA GLU A 237 -3.08 20.63 6.22
C GLU A 237 -4.41 20.62 6.95
N ASP A 238 -5.50 20.20 6.28
CA ASP A 238 -6.86 20.14 6.81
C ASP A 238 -7.58 18.88 6.29
N PRO A 239 -7.30 17.70 6.89
CA PRO A 239 -7.78 16.41 6.40
C PRO A 239 -9.21 16.09 6.84
N TYR A 240 -10.16 16.93 6.42
CA TYR A 240 -11.55 16.79 6.79
C TYR A 240 -12.24 15.62 6.10
N LEU A 241 -12.87 14.74 6.87
CA LEU A 241 -13.65 13.61 6.41
C LEU A 241 -15.13 13.80 6.75
N TYR A 242 -16.00 13.51 5.79
CA TYR A 242 -17.44 13.45 5.96
C TYR A 242 -17.87 12.03 6.28
N ASP A 243 -18.28 11.76 7.52
CA ASP A 243 -18.86 10.49 7.90
C ASP A 243 -20.28 10.36 7.33
N PHE A 244 -20.61 9.18 6.83
CA PHE A 244 -21.93 8.87 6.30
C PHE A 244 -22.31 7.40 6.50
N SER A 245 -23.61 7.12 6.38
CA SER A 245 -24.12 5.76 6.23
C SER A 245 -24.90 5.62 4.93
N VAL A 246 -24.90 4.40 4.40
CA VAL A 246 -25.85 3.96 3.37
C VAL A 246 -26.82 3.01 4.03
N GLU A 247 -28.10 3.32 3.98
CA GLU A 247 -29.16 2.52 4.57
C GLU A 247 -30.13 2.07 3.46
N THR A 248 -30.28 0.76 3.32
CA THR A 248 -31.30 0.11 2.47
C THR A 248 -32.40 -0.47 3.35
N GLU A 249 -33.36 -1.17 2.78
CA GLU A 249 -34.42 -1.85 3.55
C GLU A 249 -33.85 -2.86 4.55
N GLN A 250 -32.76 -3.56 4.22
CA GLN A 250 -32.23 -4.67 5.00
C GLN A 250 -30.80 -4.45 5.53
N ASP A 251 -29.98 -3.62 4.87
CA ASP A 251 -28.56 -3.46 5.19
C ASP A 251 -28.22 -2.01 5.54
N LYS A 252 -27.24 -1.87 6.43
CA LYS A 252 -26.64 -0.58 6.79
C LYS A 252 -25.12 -0.70 6.76
N VAL A 253 -24.49 0.21 6.02
CA VAL A 253 -23.04 0.34 5.94
C VAL A 253 -22.63 1.74 6.37
N GLU A 254 -21.65 1.83 7.26
CA GLU A 254 -21.01 3.09 7.65
C GLU A 254 -19.71 3.29 6.86
N SER A 255 -19.47 4.55 6.46
CA SER A 255 -18.32 4.92 5.64
C SER A 255 -17.96 6.38 5.83
N TYR A 256 -16.95 6.84 5.12
CA TYR A 256 -16.57 8.25 5.03
C TYR A 256 -16.14 8.60 3.60
N PHE A 257 -16.18 9.89 3.29
CA PHE A 257 -15.56 10.44 2.09
C PHE A 257 -14.88 11.78 2.40
N ALA A 258 -14.05 12.21 1.48
CA ALA A 258 -13.54 13.58 1.47
C ALA A 258 -13.82 14.23 0.11
N ILE A 259 -13.90 15.56 0.11
CA ILE A 259 -14.06 16.34 -1.12
C ILE A 259 -12.72 16.97 -1.45
N ARG A 260 -12.18 16.65 -2.61
CA ARG A 260 -10.99 17.27 -3.17
C ARG A 260 -11.02 17.26 -4.68
N SER A 261 -10.25 18.12 -5.33
CA SER A 261 -10.04 18.09 -6.77
C SER A 261 -8.57 17.93 -7.11
N LEU A 262 -8.28 17.16 -8.17
CA LEU A 262 -6.95 17.00 -8.76
C LEU A 262 -7.03 17.41 -10.22
N GLU A 263 -6.09 18.25 -10.66
CA GLU A 263 -6.04 18.72 -12.05
C GLU A 263 -4.62 19.10 -12.45
N ILE A 264 -4.36 19.11 -13.74
CA ILE A 264 -3.12 19.64 -14.31
C ILE A 264 -3.42 20.97 -14.96
N LYS A 265 -2.78 22.04 -14.48
CA LYS A 265 -2.85 23.38 -15.05
C LYS A 265 -1.47 23.94 -15.30
N ASN A 266 -1.21 24.43 -16.52
CA ASN A 266 0.08 25.03 -16.91
C ASN A 266 1.29 24.13 -16.58
N ASN A 267 1.17 22.84 -16.84
CA ASN A 267 2.16 21.80 -16.51
C ASN A 267 2.48 21.69 -14.99
N LEU A 268 1.56 22.08 -14.13
CA LEU A 268 1.67 21.93 -12.68
C LEU A 268 0.58 21.01 -12.16
N LEU A 269 0.92 20.18 -11.20
CA LEU A 269 -0.05 19.38 -10.43
C LEU A 269 -0.76 20.29 -9.45
N CYS A 270 -2.09 20.25 -9.46
CA CYS A 270 -2.95 21.07 -8.60
C CYS A 270 -3.79 20.21 -7.66
N LEU A 271 -3.88 20.64 -6.41
CA LEU A 271 -4.83 20.17 -5.41
C LEU A 271 -5.81 21.30 -5.09
N ASN A 272 -7.11 21.02 -5.16
CA ASN A 272 -8.17 22.00 -4.85
C ASN A 272 -8.04 23.32 -5.66
N GLY A 273 -7.73 23.17 -6.96
CA GLY A 273 -7.65 24.30 -7.89
C GLY A 273 -6.36 25.11 -7.84
N LYS A 274 -5.44 24.80 -6.92
CA LYS A 274 -4.17 25.53 -6.75
C LYS A 274 -2.98 24.63 -7.02
N PRO A 275 -1.89 25.14 -7.62
CA PRO A 275 -0.63 24.42 -7.70
C PRO A 275 -0.22 23.95 -6.30
N TYR A 276 0.13 22.67 -6.20
CA TYR A 276 0.50 22.04 -4.93
C TYR A 276 1.82 21.28 -5.11
N PHE A 277 2.76 21.45 -4.20
CA PHE A 277 4.03 20.74 -4.23
C PHE A 277 3.95 19.47 -3.39
N PHE A 278 4.06 18.31 -4.02
CA PHE A 278 4.02 17.00 -3.36
C PHE A 278 5.43 16.66 -2.85
N HIS A 279 5.68 16.95 -1.58
CA HIS A 279 6.96 16.73 -0.91
C HIS A 279 6.94 15.42 -0.14
N GLY A 280 7.57 14.37 -0.66
CA GLY A 280 7.39 13.04 -0.13
C GLY A 280 8.61 12.15 -0.01
N LEU A 281 8.34 10.95 0.48
CA LEU A 281 9.28 9.87 0.73
C LEU A 281 8.81 8.58 0.09
N LEU A 282 9.76 7.75 -0.33
CA LEU A 282 9.50 6.36 -0.74
C LEU A 282 9.19 5.52 0.51
N ASP A 283 8.11 4.76 0.47
CA ASP A 283 7.69 3.91 1.58
C ASP A 283 7.48 2.47 1.10
N GLN A 284 8.34 1.58 1.51
CA GLN A 284 8.33 0.17 1.11
C GLN A 284 7.39 -0.68 1.97
N GLY A 285 6.99 -0.20 3.16
CA GLY A 285 6.04 -0.89 4.02
C GLY A 285 6.54 -2.18 4.67
N TYR A 286 7.84 -2.28 5.00
CA TYR A 286 8.42 -3.42 5.70
C TYR A 286 8.75 -3.10 7.15
N TRP A 287 8.61 -4.11 8.02
CA TRP A 287 8.80 -4.03 9.47
C TRP A 287 9.79 -5.09 9.95
N PRO A 288 10.67 -4.80 10.93
CA PRO A 288 11.70 -5.76 11.33
C PRO A 288 11.15 -6.98 12.07
N ASP A 289 9.97 -6.85 12.64
CA ASP A 289 9.33 -7.82 13.53
C ASP A 289 8.12 -8.52 12.90
N GLY A 290 7.43 -7.86 11.97
CA GLY A 290 6.24 -8.40 11.30
C GLY A 290 6.37 -8.54 9.78
N LEU A 291 7.48 -8.10 9.18
CA LEU A 291 7.75 -8.05 7.74
C LEU A 291 6.69 -7.22 7.00
N PHE A 292 5.69 -7.82 6.38
CA PHE A 292 4.64 -7.09 5.66
C PHE A 292 3.63 -6.41 6.58
N THR A 293 3.47 -6.91 7.81
CA THR A 293 2.42 -6.44 8.72
C THR A 293 3.05 -5.84 9.98
N PRO A 294 2.85 -4.56 10.30
CA PRO A 294 3.35 -3.98 11.53
C PRO A 294 2.69 -4.64 12.76
N ALA A 295 3.33 -4.50 13.91
CA ALA A 295 2.84 -5.09 15.15
C ALA A 295 1.39 -4.69 15.48
N THR A 296 1.05 -3.43 15.23
CA THR A 296 -0.30 -2.89 15.40
C THR A 296 -0.60 -1.84 14.34
N PRO A 297 -1.89 -1.52 14.08
CA PRO A 297 -2.29 -0.47 13.14
C PRO A 297 -1.72 0.93 13.46
N GLU A 298 -1.49 1.23 14.75
CA GLU A 298 -0.94 2.49 15.23
C GLU A 298 0.46 2.77 14.68
N CYS A 299 1.22 1.73 14.30
CA CYS A 299 2.55 1.90 13.69
C CYS A 299 2.48 2.73 12.40
N TYR A 300 1.42 2.61 11.61
CA TYR A 300 1.21 3.45 10.42
C TYR A 300 1.03 4.92 10.79
N ALA A 301 0.21 5.20 11.81
CA ALA A 301 0.02 6.57 12.29
C ALA A 301 1.32 7.16 12.86
N GLU A 302 2.14 6.36 13.57
CA GLU A 302 3.43 6.77 14.10
C GLU A 302 4.39 7.19 12.97
N ASP A 303 4.54 6.39 11.90
CA ASP A 303 5.37 6.72 10.73
C ASP A 303 4.85 7.96 10.01
N ILE A 304 3.54 8.05 9.74
CA ILE A 304 2.90 9.21 9.09
C ILE A 304 3.17 10.50 9.88
N LEU A 305 2.92 10.49 11.18
CA LEU A 305 3.11 11.66 12.04
C LEU A 305 4.60 12.05 12.16
N ALA A 306 5.51 11.07 12.19
CA ALA A 306 6.94 11.34 12.18
C ALA A 306 7.37 12.05 10.88
N MET A 307 6.85 11.63 9.73
CA MET A 307 7.16 12.28 8.43
C MET A 307 6.50 13.66 8.31
N LYS A 308 5.26 13.83 8.77
CA LYS A 308 4.60 15.15 8.84
C LYS A 308 5.37 16.13 9.73
N LYS A 309 5.92 15.68 10.85
CA LYS A 309 6.75 16.50 11.74
C LYS A 309 8.04 17.01 11.06
N LEU A 310 8.51 16.32 10.03
CA LEU A 310 9.63 16.75 9.19
C LEU A 310 9.20 17.65 8.02
N GLY A 311 7.89 17.91 7.84
CA GLY A 311 7.33 18.72 6.77
C GLY A 311 7.07 17.97 5.47
N PHE A 312 7.06 16.64 5.48
CA PHE A 312 6.59 15.84 4.36
C PHE A 312 5.06 15.78 4.35
N ASN A 313 4.46 15.84 3.16
CA ASN A 313 3.01 15.80 2.95
C ASN A 313 2.56 14.62 2.08
N MET A 314 3.50 13.76 1.64
CA MET A 314 3.22 12.65 0.75
C MET A 314 4.11 11.44 1.05
N LEU A 315 3.56 10.23 0.87
CA LEU A 315 4.29 8.96 0.81
C LEU A 315 4.05 8.30 -0.54
N ARG A 316 5.10 7.82 -1.20
CA ARG A 316 4.99 6.91 -2.32
C ARG A 316 5.06 5.49 -1.80
N LYS A 317 3.90 4.83 -1.70
CA LYS A 317 3.80 3.40 -1.35
C LYS A 317 4.34 2.58 -2.51
N HIS A 318 5.52 2.00 -2.28
CA HIS A 318 6.35 1.45 -3.33
C HIS A 318 6.14 -0.06 -3.48
N ILE A 319 5.56 -0.44 -4.63
CA ILE A 319 5.45 -1.83 -5.09
C ILE A 319 4.82 -2.76 -4.05
N LYS A 320 3.90 -2.24 -3.24
CA LYS A 320 3.15 -3.00 -2.22
C LYS A 320 1.76 -2.40 -2.03
N VAL A 321 0.78 -3.25 -1.78
CA VAL A 321 -0.57 -2.85 -1.34
C VAL A 321 -0.69 -3.17 0.14
N GLU A 322 -0.96 -2.16 0.96
CA GLU A 322 -1.13 -2.29 2.40
C GLU A 322 -2.56 -2.71 2.78
N PRO A 323 -2.80 -3.16 4.03
CA PRO A 323 -4.13 -3.18 4.60
C PRO A 323 -4.82 -1.81 4.49
N GLU A 324 -6.15 -1.79 4.30
CA GLU A 324 -6.92 -0.54 4.16
C GLU A 324 -6.71 0.44 5.33
N GLU A 325 -6.33 -0.05 6.49
CA GLU A 325 -6.00 0.76 7.66
C GLU A 325 -4.86 1.77 7.40
N PHE A 326 -3.83 1.41 6.62
CA PHE A 326 -2.78 2.34 6.23
C PHE A 326 -3.34 3.56 5.50
N TYR A 327 -4.20 3.31 4.52
CA TYR A 327 -4.81 4.38 3.71
C TYR A 327 -5.79 5.20 4.54
N TYR A 328 -6.54 4.56 5.44
CA TYR A 328 -7.41 5.26 6.39
C TYR A 328 -6.62 6.20 7.32
N GLN A 329 -5.46 5.78 7.81
CA GLN A 329 -4.61 6.66 8.59
C GLN A 329 -4.07 7.82 7.74
N CYS A 330 -3.73 7.60 6.47
CA CYS A 330 -3.36 8.66 5.53
C CYS A 330 -4.53 9.63 5.28
N ASP A 331 -5.74 9.13 5.06
CA ASP A 331 -6.95 9.93 4.87
C ASP A 331 -7.23 10.84 6.08
N LYS A 332 -7.15 10.27 7.28
CA LYS A 332 -7.47 10.90 8.56
C LYS A 332 -6.40 11.89 9.03
N LEU A 333 -5.13 11.54 8.83
CA LEU A 333 -4.01 12.35 9.32
C LEU A 333 -3.51 13.34 8.25
N GLY A 334 -4.03 13.29 7.03
CA GLY A 334 -3.64 14.19 5.95
C GLY A 334 -2.25 13.86 5.39
N MET A 335 -2.07 12.65 4.88
CA MET A 335 -0.87 12.24 4.17
C MET A 335 -1.27 11.78 2.76
N ILE A 336 -0.80 12.48 1.74
CA ILE A 336 -1.03 12.07 0.35
C ILE A 336 -0.32 10.76 0.06
N VAL A 337 -0.96 9.90 -0.72
CA VAL A 337 -0.39 8.65 -1.18
C VAL A 337 -0.20 8.66 -2.70
N PHE A 338 1.01 8.38 -3.14
CA PHE A 338 1.32 7.93 -4.49
C PHE A 338 1.44 6.41 -4.42
N GLN A 339 0.55 5.69 -5.08
CA GLN A 339 0.45 4.23 -5.00
C GLN A 339 1.02 3.57 -6.23
N ASP A 340 2.00 2.70 -6.04
CA ASP A 340 2.55 1.85 -7.10
C ASP A 340 1.74 0.56 -7.24
N MET A 341 1.66 0.04 -8.47
CA MET A 341 1.23 -1.34 -8.70
C MET A 341 2.35 -2.30 -8.31
N VAL A 342 1.97 -3.52 -7.92
CA VAL A 342 2.93 -4.57 -7.59
C VAL A 342 3.45 -5.20 -8.88
N ASN A 343 4.76 -5.21 -9.06
CA ASN A 343 5.39 -5.77 -10.26
C ASN A 343 5.45 -7.31 -10.23
N ASN A 344 5.58 -7.88 -11.41
CA ASN A 344 5.88 -9.29 -11.66
C ASN A 344 6.87 -9.44 -12.84
N GLY A 345 7.07 -10.67 -13.30
CA GLY A 345 7.98 -10.97 -14.42
C GLY A 345 9.45 -10.99 -14.02
N ASP A 346 10.29 -11.40 -14.94
CA ASP A 346 11.71 -11.54 -14.70
C ASP A 346 12.42 -10.19 -14.57
N TYR A 347 13.19 -10.04 -13.49
CA TYR A 347 14.11 -8.93 -13.33
C TYR A 347 15.48 -9.26 -13.93
N SER A 348 16.00 -8.40 -14.78
CA SER A 348 17.34 -8.50 -15.34
C SER A 348 18.17 -7.27 -14.98
N PHE A 349 19.18 -7.44 -14.14
CA PHE A 349 20.08 -6.34 -13.77
C PHE A 349 20.66 -5.61 -14.98
N PHE A 350 21.00 -6.34 -16.05
CA PHE A 350 21.54 -5.73 -17.26
C PHE A 350 20.49 -4.86 -17.98
N ARG A 351 19.29 -5.41 -18.22
CA ARG A 351 18.21 -4.71 -18.91
C ARG A 351 17.62 -3.58 -18.05
N ASP A 352 17.31 -3.87 -16.78
CA ASP A 352 16.47 -3.02 -15.96
C ASP A 352 17.26 -2.04 -15.08
N THR A 353 18.60 -2.21 -14.97
CA THR A 353 19.47 -1.31 -14.19
C THR A 353 20.66 -0.79 -15.00
N ALA A 354 21.49 -1.68 -15.58
CA ALA A 354 22.74 -1.25 -16.19
C ALA A 354 22.53 -0.39 -17.46
N LEU A 355 21.67 -0.82 -18.38
CA LEU A 355 21.36 -0.06 -19.60
C LEU A 355 20.77 1.32 -19.31
N PRO A 356 19.76 1.48 -18.44
CA PRO A 356 19.24 2.78 -18.06
C PRO A 356 20.27 3.70 -17.42
N THR A 357 21.15 3.16 -16.57
CA THR A 357 22.20 3.94 -15.88
C THR A 357 23.18 4.59 -16.87
N ILE A 358 23.50 3.93 -17.98
CA ILE A 358 24.35 4.48 -19.04
C ILE A 358 23.59 5.31 -20.07
N GLY A 359 22.27 5.52 -19.87
CA GLY A 359 21.44 6.44 -20.68
C GLY A 359 20.58 5.77 -21.76
N LEU A 360 20.57 4.43 -21.84
CA LEU A 360 19.70 3.68 -22.76
C LEU A 360 18.30 3.47 -22.13
N GLN A 361 17.54 4.57 -21.98
CA GLN A 361 16.24 4.62 -21.32
C GLN A 361 15.04 4.71 -22.28
N LYS A 362 15.26 4.64 -23.60
CA LYS A 362 14.20 4.82 -24.60
C LYS A 362 14.01 3.54 -25.43
N LEU A 363 13.67 2.44 -24.78
CA LEU A 363 13.32 1.21 -25.48
C LEU A 363 11.79 1.13 -25.63
N PRO A 364 11.27 0.78 -26.82
CA PRO A 364 9.85 0.47 -26.98
C PRO A 364 9.48 -0.77 -26.13
N ASP A 365 8.48 -0.66 -25.28
CA ASP A 365 8.09 -1.72 -24.35
C ASP A 365 6.98 -2.65 -24.85
N LYS A 366 6.40 -2.34 -26.01
CA LYS A 366 5.29 -3.13 -26.59
C LYS A 366 5.57 -4.64 -26.67
N HIS A 367 6.84 -5.01 -26.84
CA HIS A 367 7.27 -6.39 -26.99
C HIS A 367 8.14 -6.90 -25.82
N MET A 368 8.22 -6.16 -24.72
CA MET A 368 8.87 -6.61 -23.49
C MET A 368 7.90 -7.52 -22.70
N HIS A 369 8.44 -8.42 -21.87
CA HIS A 369 7.67 -9.33 -21.02
C HIS A 369 6.46 -9.95 -21.76
N ARG A 370 6.76 -10.78 -22.77
CA ARG A 370 5.77 -11.27 -23.76
C ARG A 370 4.88 -12.40 -23.26
N ASP A 371 5.19 -12.98 -22.10
CA ASP A 371 4.37 -14.06 -21.56
C ASP A 371 2.96 -13.52 -21.24
N GLU A 372 1.96 -14.10 -21.90
CA GLU A 372 0.58 -13.64 -21.81
C GLU A 372 0.00 -13.87 -20.41
N LEU A 373 0.36 -14.96 -19.75
CA LEU A 373 -0.10 -15.29 -18.41
C LEU A 373 0.44 -14.29 -17.38
N THR A 374 1.75 -14.00 -17.44
CA THR A 374 2.40 -13.00 -16.60
C THR A 374 1.74 -11.62 -16.77
N ARG A 375 1.46 -11.21 -18.00
CA ARG A 375 0.75 -9.94 -18.27
C ARG A 375 -0.67 -9.94 -17.70
N GLN A 376 -1.40 -11.07 -17.84
CA GLN A 376 -2.75 -11.17 -17.34
C GLN A 376 -2.79 -11.07 -15.82
N PHE A 377 -1.92 -11.77 -15.09
CA PHE A 377 -1.82 -11.65 -13.64
C PHE A 377 -1.53 -10.21 -13.18
N PHE A 378 -0.64 -9.50 -13.89
CA PHE A 378 -0.41 -8.08 -13.59
C PHE A 378 -1.68 -7.25 -13.77
N LEU A 379 -2.40 -7.41 -14.89
CA LEU A 379 -3.61 -6.65 -15.19
C LEU A 379 -4.75 -6.96 -14.20
N ASP A 380 -4.89 -8.21 -13.79
CA ASP A 380 -5.91 -8.63 -12.82
C ASP A 380 -5.61 -8.02 -11.44
N THR A 381 -4.37 -8.11 -10.97
CA THR A 381 -3.93 -7.48 -9.72
C THR A 381 -4.06 -5.95 -9.77
N MET A 382 -3.71 -5.32 -10.90
CA MET A 382 -3.89 -3.89 -11.11
C MET A 382 -5.36 -3.48 -10.96
N ALA A 383 -6.28 -4.19 -11.61
CA ALA A 383 -7.70 -3.90 -11.52
C ALA A 383 -8.26 -4.12 -10.11
N ALA A 384 -7.84 -5.20 -9.44
CA ALA A 384 -8.23 -5.49 -8.06
C ALA A 384 -7.69 -4.43 -7.09
N THR A 385 -6.44 -3.99 -7.24
CA THR A 385 -5.84 -2.92 -6.44
C THR A 385 -6.60 -1.60 -6.58
N VAL A 386 -6.94 -1.20 -7.82
CA VAL A 386 -7.74 0.02 -8.03
C VAL A 386 -9.12 -0.12 -7.39
N LYS A 387 -9.79 -1.26 -7.57
CA LYS A 387 -11.10 -1.51 -6.95
C LYS A 387 -11.05 -1.45 -5.42
N LEU A 388 -10.01 -2.00 -4.81
CA LEU A 388 -9.82 -1.98 -3.36
C LEU A 388 -9.60 -0.55 -2.83
N LEU A 389 -8.78 0.25 -3.52
CA LEU A 389 -8.24 1.49 -2.99
C LEU A 389 -8.89 2.77 -3.53
N GLN A 390 -9.73 2.69 -4.58
CA GLN A 390 -10.28 3.88 -5.27
C GLN A 390 -11.08 4.83 -4.38
N ASN A 391 -11.60 4.35 -3.24
CA ASN A 391 -12.40 5.18 -2.33
C ASN A 391 -11.54 6.09 -1.43
N HIS A 392 -10.24 5.81 -1.27
CA HIS A 392 -9.36 6.56 -0.38
C HIS A 392 -9.00 7.93 -0.95
N PRO A 393 -9.40 9.05 -0.31
CA PRO A 393 -9.11 10.39 -0.82
C PRO A 393 -7.63 10.78 -0.76
N SER A 394 -6.85 10.19 0.12
CA SER A 394 -5.40 10.43 0.22
C SER A 394 -4.63 9.97 -1.02
N ILE A 395 -5.12 8.95 -1.73
CA ILE A 395 -4.50 8.49 -2.97
C ILE A 395 -4.76 9.53 -4.06
N CYS A 396 -3.71 10.22 -4.49
CA CYS A 396 -3.76 11.26 -5.52
C CYS A 396 -3.09 10.86 -6.84
N TYR A 397 -2.32 9.77 -6.83
CA TYR A 397 -1.45 9.41 -7.93
C TYR A 397 -1.25 7.89 -7.98
N TRP A 398 -1.26 7.35 -9.17
CA TRP A 398 -0.98 5.94 -9.46
C TRP A 398 0.29 5.80 -10.26
N THR A 399 1.14 4.84 -9.90
CA THR A 399 2.29 4.41 -10.71
C THR A 399 2.03 3.01 -11.25
N ILE A 400 2.05 2.84 -12.57
CA ILE A 400 1.77 1.54 -13.18
C ILE A 400 3.04 0.68 -13.17
N PHE A 401 4.13 1.15 -13.80
CA PHE A 401 5.40 0.43 -13.85
C PHE A 401 6.51 1.26 -13.21
N ASN A 402 7.39 0.59 -12.47
CA ASN A 402 8.58 1.18 -11.88
C ASN A 402 9.84 0.64 -12.56
N GLU A 403 10.70 1.54 -13.05
CA GLU A 403 12.05 1.23 -13.55
C GLU A 403 12.12 0.12 -14.62
N GLY A 404 11.05 -0.07 -15.37
CA GLY A 404 10.97 -1.09 -16.40
C GLY A 404 10.69 -2.50 -15.90
N TRP A 405 10.54 -2.72 -14.58
CA TRP A 405 10.29 -4.03 -14.00
C TRP A 405 8.91 -4.54 -14.40
N GLY A 406 8.90 -5.70 -15.09
CA GLY A 406 7.66 -6.27 -15.61
C GLY A 406 6.96 -5.41 -16.67
N GLN A 407 7.55 -4.29 -17.11
CA GLN A 407 6.93 -3.33 -18.01
C GLN A 407 6.63 -3.91 -19.40
N PHE A 408 5.41 -3.69 -19.87
CA PHE A 408 4.96 -4.07 -21.21
C PHE A 408 3.88 -3.11 -21.71
N ASP A 409 3.89 -2.79 -23.01
CA ASP A 409 2.84 -2.05 -23.75
C ASP A 409 2.16 -0.93 -22.93
N SER A 410 2.98 -0.15 -22.21
CA SER A 410 2.52 0.78 -21.18
C SER A 410 1.59 1.87 -21.70
N ASP A 411 1.68 2.24 -22.98
CA ASP A 411 0.73 3.16 -23.60
C ASP A 411 -0.71 2.57 -23.64
N ASN A 412 -0.84 1.26 -23.89
CA ASN A 412 -2.13 0.58 -23.86
C ASN A 412 -2.60 0.32 -22.41
N VAL A 413 -1.70 -0.11 -21.55
CA VAL A 413 -2.01 -0.32 -20.12
C VAL A 413 -2.45 0.99 -19.46
N TYR A 414 -1.87 2.14 -19.82
CA TYR A 414 -2.34 3.45 -19.37
C TYR A 414 -3.82 3.70 -19.72
N GLU A 415 -4.26 3.37 -20.95
CA GLU A 415 -5.67 3.55 -21.34
C GLU A 415 -6.58 2.60 -20.54
N MET A 416 -6.15 1.37 -20.33
CA MET A 416 -6.89 0.41 -19.50
C MET A 416 -7.00 0.94 -18.05
N PHE A 417 -5.92 1.47 -17.50
CA PHE A 417 -5.90 2.04 -16.16
C PHE A 417 -6.82 3.27 -16.06
N ARG A 418 -6.76 4.17 -17.05
CA ARG A 418 -7.62 5.37 -17.12
C ARG A 418 -9.11 5.03 -17.18
N ALA A 419 -9.46 3.88 -17.76
CA ALA A 419 -10.84 3.38 -17.76
C ALA A 419 -11.28 2.86 -16.38
N LEU A 420 -10.35 2.42 -15.52
CA LEU A 420 -10.63 2.02 -14.14
C LEU A 420 -10.79 3.23 -13.22
N ASP A 421 -9.86 4.20 -13.34
CA ASP A 421 -9.85 5.43 -12.54
C ASP A 421 -9.36 6.63 -13.36
N ASP A 422 -10.25 7.56 -13.64
CA ASP A 422 -9.98 8.82 -14.35
C ASP A 422 -9.86 10.04 -13.40
N THR A 423 -9.87 9.82 -12.08
CA THR A 423 -9.96 10.88 -11.06
C THR A 423 -8.60 11.26 -10.45
N ARG A 424 -7.54 10.52 -10.78
CA ARG A 424 -6.19 10.69 -10.22
C ARG A 424 -5.14 10.84 -11.30
N PHE A 425 -3.96 11.34 -10.92
CA PHE A 425 -2.81 11.37 -11.83
C PHE A 425 -2.28 9.95 -12.07
N ILE A 426 -1.80 9.67 -13.28
CA ILE A 426 -1.23 8.38 -13.66
C ILE A 426 0.16 8.57 -14.22
N ASP A 427 1.16 7.95 -13.58
CA ASP A 427 2.50 7.74 -14.07
C ASP A 427 2.61 6.33 -14.66
N SER A 428 2.64 6.25 -15.97
CA SER A 428 2.65 4.93 -16.62
C SER A 428 3.98 4.19 -16.47
N THR A 429 5.09 4.93 -16.34
CA THR A 429 6.45 4.36 -16.32
C THR A 429 7.38 5.24 -15.50
N SER A 430 7.44 5.01 -14.20
CA SER A 430 8.25 5.79 -13.29
C SER A 430 9.76 5.55 -13.52
N GLY A 431 10.48 6.63 -13.73
CA GLY A 431 11.94 6.65 -13.86
C GLY A 431 12.44 6.38 -15.26
N TRP A 432 12.31 5.16 -15.78
CA TRP A 432 12.96 4.69 -16.99
C TRP A 432 11.97 4.21 -18.07
N PHE A 433 12.45 3.88 -19.26
CA PHE A 433 11.69 3.33 -20.39
C PHE A 433 10.36 4.04 -20.70
N ARG A 434 10.38 5.38 -20.56
CA ARG A 434 9.18 6.22 -20.74
C ARG A 434 8.60 6.10 -22.14
N GLN A 435 7.30 5.95 -22.21
CA GLN A 435 6.51 5.94 -23.42
C GLN A 435 5.72 7.26 -23.57
N LYS A 436 4.72 7.30 -24.44
CA LYS A 436 4.02 8.54 -24.78
C LYS A 436 2.89 8.90 -23.82
N LYS A 437 2.11 7.87 -23.42
CA LYS A 437 0.91 8.06 -22.60
C LYS A 437 1.26 8.00 -21.11
N THR A 438 1.23 9.16 -20.50
CA THR A 438 1.42 9.38 -19.05
C THR A 438 1.00 10.81 -18.75
N ASP A 439 0.54 11.10 -17.52
CA ASP A 439 0.17 12.46 -17.13
C ASP A 439 1.38 13.32 -16.77
N VAL A 440 2.50 12.70 -16.39
CA VAL A 440 3.68 13.36 -15.83
C VAL A 440 4.96 12.98 -16.56
N ASP A 441 6.02 13.76 -16.37
CA ASP A 441 7.39 13.42 -16.72
C ASP A 441 8.15 13.08 -15.44
N SER A 442 8.17 11.79 -15.09
CA SER A 442 8.81 11.29 -13.86
C SER A 442 10.26 10.89 -14.10
N ARG A 443 11.11 11.11 -13.08
CA ARG A 443 12.57 10.93 -13.15
C ARG A 443 13.11 10.30 -11.89
N HIS A 444 14.06 9.35 -12.03
CA HIS A 444 14.90 8.83 -10.96
C HIS A 444 16.32 9.38 -11.09
N VAL A 445 16.87 9.97 -10.02
CA VAL A 445 18.19 10.59 -10.02
C VAL A 445 18.94 10.30 -8.73
N TYR A 446 19.87 9.35 -8.77
CA TYR A 446 20.65 8.96 -7.59
C TYR A 446 22.12 9.37 -7.65
N PHE A 447 22.83 9.06 -8.74
CA PHE A 447 24.29 9.19 -8.83
C PHE A 447 24.78 10.48 -9.51
N LYS A 448 23.87 11.31 -9.97
CA LYS A 448 24.17 12.51 -10.76
C LYS A 448 23.48 13.72 -10.14
N PRO A 449 24.00 14.93 -10.36
CA PRO A 449 23.26 16.14 -10.00
C PRO A 449 21.89 16.17 -10.68
N ILE A 450 20.87 16.65 -9.97
CA ILE A 450 19.51 16.80 -10.48
C ILE A 450 19.51 17.88 -11.56
N LYS A 451 19.46 17.45 -12.81
CA LYS A 451 19.38 18.34 -13.99
C LYS A 451 18.11 18.02 -14.75
N LEU A 452 17.01 18.65 -14.33
CA LEU A 452 15.73 18.53 -15.02
C LEU A 452 15.72 19.46 -16.23
N LYS A 453 15.25 18.94 -17.36
CA LYS A 453 14.95 19.71 -18.56
C LYS A 453 13.48 20.10 -18.53
N GLU A 454 13.14 21.22 -19.14
CA GLU A 454 11.75 21.61 -19.38
C GLU A 454 10.99 20.46 -20.06
N SER A 455 9.75 20.29 -19.66
CA SER A 455 8.84 19.27 -20.17
C SER A 455 7.49 19.90 -20.52
N ASP A 456 6.78 19.31 -21.43
CA ASP A 456 5.39 19.63 -21.76
C ASP A 456 4.40 18.99 -20.77
N LYS A 457 4.91 18.29 -19.75
CA LYS A 457 4.14 17.63 -18.69
C LYS A 457 4.68 18.05 -17.32
N PRO A 458 3.89 17.95 -16.23
CA PRO A 458 4.38 18.16 -14.88
C PRO A 458 5.61 17.32 -14.58
N LEU A 459 6.66 17.95 -14.06
CA LEU A 459 7.89 17.27 -13.68
C LEU A 459 7.75 16.64 -12.28
N VAL A 460 8.11 15.38 -12.18
CA VAL A 460 8.11 14.63 -10.92
C VAL A 460 9.49 13.99 -10.73
N LEU A 461 10.15 14.29 -9.62
CA LEU A 461 11.36 13.60 -9.20
C LEU A 461 10.93 12.41 -8.34
N SER A 462 10.54 11.34 -9.00
CA SER A 462 9.85 10.20 -8.41
C SER A 462 10.73 9.30 -7.56
N GLU A 463 12.06 9.43 -7.68
CA GLU A 463 13.04 8.88 -6.73
C GLU A 463 14.35 9.66 -6.78
N PHE A 464 14.93 9.96 -5.61
CA PHE A 464 16.24 10.59 -5.50
C PHE A 464 16.84 10.47 -4.09
N GLY A 465 18.11 10.86 -3.95
CA GLY A 465 18.81 10.90 -2.66
C GLY A 465 19.34 9.53 -2.25
N GLY A 466 18.66 8.89 -1.30
CA GLY A 466 19.03 7.56 -0.82
C GLY A 466 20.35 7.54 -0.05
N TYR A 467 20.67 8.62 0.66
CA TYR A 467 21.88 8.72 1.49
C TYR A 467 21.80 7.78 2.68
N SER A 468 22.92 7.16 3.03
CA SER A 468 23.01 6.09 4.02
C SER A 468 23.77 6.53 5.26
N TYR A 469 23.19 6.29 6.43
CA TYR A 469 23.80 6.43 7.75
C TYR A 469 23.34 5.31 8.67
N LYS A 470 24.26 4.73 9.44
CA LYS A 470 24.01 3.60 10.36
C LYS A 470 24.12 4.05 11.82
N PRO A 471 23.02 4.36 12.52
CA PRO A 471 23.03 4.57 13.97
C PRO A 471 23.44 3.29 14.71
N GLU A 472 24.37 3.40 15.65
CA GLU A 472 24.84 2.27 16.46
C GLU A 472 23.67 1.63 17.23
N GLY A 473 23.60 0.30 17.22
CA GLY A 473 22.56 -0.48 17.90
C GLY A 473 21.20 -0.57 17.17
N HIS A 474 21.03 0.15 16.04
CA HIS A 474 19.78 0.22 15.30
C HIS A 474 19.91 -0.26 13.84
N VAL A 475 20.84 -1.15 13.57
CA VAL A 475 21.19 -1.62 12.23
C VAL A 475 20.94 -3.12 12.13
N PHE A 476 20.21 -3.53 11.09
CA PHE A 476 19.93 -4.94 10.82
C PHE A 476 21.20 -5.73 10.47
N ASN A 477 22.08 -5.14 9.65
CA ASN A 477 23.33 -5.77 9.22
C ASN A 477 24.49 -4.78 9.33
N THR A 478 25.46 -5.10 10.22
CA THR A 478 26.62 -4.25 10.45
C THR A 478 27.67 -4.36 9.34
N GLU A 479 27.71 -5.50 8.62
CA GLU A 479 28.72 -5.81 7.61
C GLU A 479 28.33 -5.29 6.23
N SER A 480 27.03 -5.40 5.86
CA SER A 480 26.49 -4.96 4.57
C SER A 480 25.79 -3.61 4.67
N THR A 481 25.81 -2.85 3.59
CA THR A 481 25.12 -1.56 3.47
C THR A 481 24.74 -1.33 2.03
N TYR A 482 23.47 -1.13 1.77
CA TYR A 482 22.98 -0.61 0.51
C TYR A 482 22.45 0.82 0.68
N GLY A 483 22.74 1.69 -0.26
CA GLY A 483 22.38 3.11 -0.27
C GLY A 483 23.44 3.94 -0.96
N TYR A 484 23.07 5.17 -1.26
CA TYR A 484 23.90 6.12 -2.02
C TYR A 484 24.52 7.14 -1.06
N GLY A 485 25.80 7.48 -1.22
CA GLY A 485 26.49 8.39 -0.30
C GLY A 485 26.48 7.87 1.14
N LYS A 486 27.64 7.41 1.64
CA LYS A 486 27.74 6.81 2.97
C LYS A 486 28.31 7.81 3.95
N PHE A 487 27.63 8.00 5.09
CA PHE A 487 28.04 8.90 6.15
C PHE A 487 28.26 8.12 7.46
N GLU A 488 29.24 8.54 8.23
CA GLU A 488 29.57 7.92 9.53
C GLU A 488 28.94 8.68 10.71
N LYS A 489 28.55 9.95 10.50
CA LYS A 489 27.97 10.82 11.52
C LYS A 489 26.60 11.36 11.12
N ALA A 490 25.73 11.52 12.10
CA ALA A 490 24.39 12.06 11.91
C ALA A 490 24.41 13.50 11.35
N GLU A 491 25.36 14.31 11.83
CA GLU A 491 25.51 15.70 11.41
C GLU A 491 25.89 15.81 9.93
N ASP A 492 26.83 14.97 9.46
CA ASP A 492 27.28 14.94 8.07
C ASP A 492 26.16 14.43 7.15
N PHE A 493 25.42 13.40 7.58
CA PHE A 493 24.24 12.91 6.87
C PHE A 493 23.17 14.00 6.73
N SER A 494 22.82 14.65 7.83
CA SER A 494 21.81 15.72 7.84
C SER A 494 22.21 16.92 6.99
N ALA A 495 23.47 17.32 7.07
CA ALA A 495 24.03 18.41 6.26
C ALA A 495 23.98 18.08 4.74
N ALA A 496 24.31 16.84 4.38
CA ALA A 496 24.26 16.40 2.98
C ALA A 496 22.83 16.36 2.44
N VAL A 497 21.85 15.91 3.24
CA VAL A 497 20.43 15.96 2.85
C VAL A 497 19.97 17.40 2.63
N ALA A 498 20.26 18.30 3.57
CA ALA A 498 19.92 19.71 3.44
C ALA A 498 20.57 20.35 2.20
N GLU A 499 21.84 20.08 1.96
CA GLU A 499 22.57 20.59 0.79
C GLU A 499 21.94 20.09 -0.53
N LEU A 500 21.53 18.82 -0.60
CA LEU A 500 20.86 18.25 -1.77
C LEU A 500 19.55 18.99 -2.06
N TYR A 501 18.75 19.24 -1.05
CA TYR A 501 17.49 19.97 -1.20
C TYR A 501 17.75 21.44 -1.59
N GLU A 502 18.59 22.14 -0.86
CA GLU A 502 18.82 23.57 -1.08
C GLU A 502 19.48 23.88 -2.43
N LYS A 503 20.49 23.08 -2.81
CA LYS A 503 21.25 23.34 -4.05
C LYS A 503 20.66 22.73 -5.30
N GLN A 504 19.79 21.72 -5.18
CA GLN A 504 19.31 20.98 -6.35
C GLN A 504 17.79 20.90 -6.46
N VAL A 505 17.08 20.60 -5.36
CA VAL A 505 15.62 20.40 -5.40
C VAL A 505 14.87 21.74 -5.45
N ILE A 506 15.19 22.69 -4.56
CA ILE A 506 14.56 24.02 -4.55
C ILE A 506 14.74 24.74 -5.89
N PRO A 507 15.95 24.81 -6.48
CA PRO A 507 16.12 25.40 -7.80
C PRO A 507 15.39 24.64 -8.92
N ALA A 508 15.11 23.35 -8.75
CA ALA A 508 14.32 22.57 -9.72
C ALA A 508 12.82 22.90 -9.64
N LYS A 509 12.29 23.22 -8.43
CA LYS A 509 10.92 23.72 -8.26
C LYS A 509 10.69 24.98 -9.11
N GLU A 510 11.62 25.92 -9.09
CA GLU A 510 11.54 27.14 -9.92
C GLU A 510 11.48 26.84 -11.42
N LYS A 511 11.89 25.64 -11.85
CA LYS A 511 11.85 25.15 -13.25
C LYS A 511 10.63 24.27 -13.54
N GLY A 512 9.65 24.21 -12.65
CA GLY A 512 8.41 23.47 -12.84
C GLY A 512 8.37 22.06 -12.22
N LEU A 513 9.30 21.73 -11.29
CA LEU A 513 9.19 20.50 -10.51
C LEU A 513 7.98 20.58 -9.57
N CYS A 514 7.08 19.59 -9.63
CA CYS A 514 5.81 19.55 -8.88
C CYS A 514 5.82 18.58 -7.71
N ALA A 515 6.69 17.56 -7.76
CA ALA A 515 6.75 16.52 -6.74
C ALA A 515 8.15 15.97 -6.57
N THR A 516 8.47 15.55 -5.34
CA THR A 516 9.73 14.89 -4.97
C THR A 516 9.48 13.71 -4.08
N VAL A 517 10.20 12.60 -4.33
CA VAL A 517 10.17 11.39 -3.50
C VAL A 517 11.61 11.05 -3.09
N TYR A 518 11.98 11.42 -1.86
CA TYR A 518 13.27 11.05 -1.31
C TYR A 518 13.28 9.58 -0.85
N THR A 519 14.30 8.85 -1.11
CA THR A 519 14.48 7.43 -0.71
C THR A 519 15.23 7.36 0.60
N GLN A 520 14.62 6.99 1.77
CA GLN A 520 13.23 6.53 1.96
C GLN A 520 12.73 6.77 3.40
N VAL A 521 11.52 6.33 3.75
CA VAL A 521 10.92 6.49 5.10
C VAL A 521 11.77 5.79 6.16
N SER A 522 12.06 4.52 5.98
CA SER A 522 12.82 3.73 6.96
C SER A 522 13.89 2.87 6.32
N ASP A 523 14.91 2.53 7.09
CA ASP A 523 15.79 1.43 6.72
C ASP A 523 14.99 0.14 6.56
N ILE A 524 15.50 -0.75 5.69
CA ILE A 524 14.94 -2.09 5.51
C ILE A 524 16.11 -3.06 5.30
N GLU A 525 16.31 -3.96 6.23
CA GLU A 525 17.36 -4.98 6.19
C GLU A 525 18.75 -4.38 5.87
N ASP A 526 19.35 -4.68 4.70
CA ASP A 526 20.66 -4.16 4.29
C ASP A 526 20.58 -2.73 3.73
N GLU A 527 19.39 -2.24 3.43
CA GLU A 527 19.13 -0.91 2.90
C GLU A 527 19.05 0.11 4.04
N THR A 528 20.06 0.96 4.19
CA THR A 528 20.25 1.84 5.36
C THR A 528 20.11 3.33 5.02
N ASN A 529 19.30 3.63 4.02
CA ASN A 529 19.01 4.97 3.48
C ASN A 529 17.67 5.58 3.96
N GLY A 530 17.04 4.96 4.96
CA GLY A 530 15.83 5.49 5.58
C GLY A 530 16.08 6.74 6.43
N ILE A 531 15.03 7.55 6.59
CA ILE A 531 14.99 8.64 7.58
C ILE A 531 14.79 8.08 8.99
N LEU A 532 14.01 7.02 9.13
CA LEU A 532 13.90 6.22 10.35
C LEU A 532 14.82 5.00 10.27
N THR A 533 15.29 4.53 11.41
CA THR A 533 15.90 3.19 11.50
C THR A 533 14.86 2.10 11.26
N TYR A 534 15.28 0.88 10.92
CA TYR A 534 14.36 -0.23 10.64
C TYR A 534 13.44 -0.54 11.83
N ASP A 535 13.93 -0.41 13.06
CA ASP A 535 13.13 -0.56 14.29
C ASP A 535 12.31 0.69 14.69
N ARG A 536 12.31 1.75 13.87
CA ARG A 536 11.61 3.03 14.09
C ARG A 536 12.02 3.75 15.39
N LYS A 537 13.11 3.35 16.05
CA LYS A 537 13.51 3.92 17.33
C LYS A 537 14.33 5.20 17.21
N VAL A 538 14.98 5.42 16.06
CA VAL A 538 15.79 6.61 15.78
C VAL A 538 15.31 7.28 14.49
N CYS A 539 15.04 8.59 14.58
CA CYS A 539 14.90 9.45 13.42
C CYS A 539 16.28 10.07 13.12
N LYS A 540 16.81 9.82 11.92
CA LYS A 540 18.15 10.24 11.50
C LYS A 540 18.21 11.71 11.08
N LEU A 541 17.06 12.36 10.90
CA LEU A 541 16.93 13.72 10.40
C LEU A 541 16.12 14.57 11.39
N ALA A 542 16.63 15.74 11.72
CA ALA A 542 15.99 16.63 12.68
C ALA A 542 14.97 17.57 12.01
N PRO A 543 13.83 17.87 12.64
CA PRO A 543 12.84 18.82 12.11
C PRO A 543 13.42 20.20 11.81
N GLU A 544 14.34 20.69 12.63
CA GLU A 544 14.99 22.00 12.48
C GLU A 544 15.75 22.13 11.13
N ILE A 545 16.11 20.99 10.53
CA ILE A 545 16.78 20.95 9.22
C ILE A 545 15.74 20.92 8.09
N MET A 546 14.70 20.09 8.22
CA MET A 546 13.76 19.84 7.13
C MET A 546 12.59 20.83 7.05
N LEU A 547 12.11 21.37 8.17
CA LEU A 547 10.97 22.31 8.14
C LEU A 547 11.25 23.55 7.30
N PRO A 548 12.41 24.24 7.42
CA PRO A 548 12.71 25.40 6.56
C PRO A 548 12.78 25.05 5.05
N ILE A 549 13.18 23.83 4.73
CA ILE A 549 13.22 23.31 3.36
C ILE A 549 11.79 23.05 2.86
N ALA A 550 10.98 22.37 3.68
CA ALA A 550 9.57 22.09 3.36
C ALA A 550 8.77 23.38 3.15
N GLU A 551 8.97 24.40 3.99
CA GLU A 551 8.36 25.71 3.81
C GLU A 551 8.69 26.33 2.44
N LYS A 552 9.97 26.32 2.02
CA LYS A 552 10.38 26.81 0.69
C LYS A 552 9.78 26.02 -0.46
N LEU A 553 9.53 24.73 -0.26
CA LEU A 553 8.95 23.85 -1.28
C LEU A 553 7.43 23.98 -1.36
N CYS A 554 6.74 24.13 -0.24
CA CYS A 554 5.28 24.11 -0.18
C CYS A 554 4.63 25.50 -0.24
N THR A 555 5.42 26.58 -0.12
CA THR A 555 4.98 27.96 -0.43
C THR A 555 5.27 28.33 -1.86
#